data_083f094ee9b0928a29f4588817515a72
#
_entry.id   083f094ee9b0928a29f4588817515a72
#
_cell.length_a   1.000
_cell.length_b   1.000
_cell.length_c   1.000
_cell.angle_alpha   90.00
_cell.angle_beta   90.00
_cell.angle_gamma   90.00
#
_symmetry.space_group_name_H-M   'P 1'
#
loop_
_entity.id
_entity.type
_entity.pdbx_description
1 polymer ?
#
loop_
_entity_poly.entity_id
_entity_poly.type
_entity_poly.pdbx_seq_one_letter_code
_entity_poly.pdbx_strand_id
1 'polypeptide(L)'
;TRGVEATPVVVDGVIYTTGPWSIVYAFDAKTGDPVWTYDPESDRTRARLICCDVVNRGVAFYEDRVYVGTTDGRLIAIDAATGVPVWETLTIDLDKPLAITGAPRIVNGLVVIGNAGAEYGVRGYVSAYDAETGGLGWRTHTVPGNPADGLENDAIQRAAETWNGEWWLAGGGGTVWDAIVFDPELNLVYVGTGNADPWYRDLRGRGGDNLYACSILALHADTGEYAWHFQL
;
A
#
# COMPACT_ATOMS: atom_id res chain seq x y z
N THR A 1 24.93 6.36 2.03
CA THR A 1 23.80 6.54 1.09
C THR A 1 22.93 5.29 1.17
N ARG A 2 21.63 5.45 1.38
CA ARG A 2 20.65 4.36 1.37
C ARG A 2 20.26 4.03 -0.07
N GLY A 3 19.78 2.80 -0.31
CA GLY A 3 19.39 2.34 -1.64
C GLY A 3 18.19 3.11 -2.21
N VAL A 4 18.04 3.09 -3.53
CA VAL A 4 16.87 3.58 -4.25
C VAL A 4 16.19 2.36 -4.88
N GLU A 5 14.89 2.18 -4.60
CA GLU A 5 14.08 1.06 -5.12
C GLU A 5 12.96 1.52 -6.07
N ALA A 6 12.87 2.84 -6.29
CA ALA A 6 11.79 3.44 -7.04
C ALA A 6 11.86 3.10 -8.54
N THR A 7 10.71 2.77 -9.11
CA THR A 7 10.50 2.80 -10.55
C THR A 7 10.12 4.21 -10.97
N PRO A 8 10.90 4.89 -11.83
CA PRO A 8 10.57 6.24 -12.28
C PRO A 8 9.37 6.24 -13.23
N VAL A 9 8.60 7.33 -13.18
CA VAL A 9 7.50 7.63 -14.11
C VAL A 9 7.91 8.81 -14.97
N VAL A 10 7.68 8.73 -16.28
CA VAL A 10 8.01 9.81 -17.23
C VAL A 10 6.75 10.33 -17.87
N VAL A 11 6.47 11.63 -17.69
CA VAL A 11 5.31 12.32 -18.29
C VAL A 11 5.77 13.66 -18.82
N ASP A 12 5.42 13.95 -20.08
CA ASP A 12 5.67 15.23 -20.77
C ASP A 12 7.13 15.74 -20.64
N GLY A 13 8.10 14.81 -20.68
CA GLY A 13 9.51 15.14 -20.61
C GLY A 13 10.05 15.40 -19.21
N VAL A 14 9.27 15.10 -18.15
CA VAL A 14 9.69 15.14 -16.75
C VAL A 14 9.74 13.73 -16.18
N ILE A 15 10.82 13.39 -15.50
CA ILE A 15 11.01 12.15 -14.74
C ILE A 15 10.63 12.40 -13.29
N TYR A 16 9.66 11.64 -12.78
CA TYR A 16 9.30 11.64 -11.36
C TYR A 16 9.78 10.35 -10.71
N THR A 17 10.47 10.46 -9.58
CA THR A 17 10.98 9.29 -8.84
C THR A 17 11.05 9.60 -7.35
N THR A 18 11.30 8.57 -6.54
CA THR A 18 11.48 8.73 -5.10
C THR A 18 12.83 8.22 -4.64
N GLY A 19 13.31 8.80 -3.56
CA GLY A 19 14.45 8.31 -2.78
C GLY A 19 14.01 7.83 -1.40
N PRO A 20 15.00 7.51 -0.55
CA PRO A 20 14.77 7.19 0.85
C PRO A 20 13.95 8.28 1.56
N TRP A 21 13.17 7.89 2.57
CA TRP A 21 12.29 8.79 3.32
C TRP A 21 11.13 9.36 2.51
N SER A 22 10.82 8.73 1.38
CA SER A 22 9.75 9.16 0.46
C SER A 22 9.97 10.56 -0.13
N ILE A 23 11.22 11.03 -0.21
CA ILE A 23 11.56 12.28 -0.90
C ILE A 23 11.26 12.10 -2.38
N VAL A 24 10.49 13.02 -2.95
CA VAL A 24 10.11 12.99 -4.37
C VAL A 24 10.99 13.95 -5.15
N TYR A 25 11.44 13.51 -6.32
CA TYR A 25 12.27 14.27 -7.24
C TYR A 25 11.61 14.38 -8.61
N ALA A 26 11.67 15.54 -9.21
CA ALA A 26 11.33 15.76 -10.61
C ALA A 26 12.58 16.26 -11.37
N PHE A 27 12.88 15.61 -12.49
CA PHE A 27 14.02 15.97 -13.34
C PHE A 27 13.55 16.18 -14.79
N ASP A 28 14.18 17.12 -15.48
CA ASP A 28 14.06 17.21 -16.95
C ASP A 28 14.62 15.92 -17.59
N ALA A 29 13.80 15.21 -18.34
CA ALA A 29 14.17 13.91 -18.93
C ALA A 29 15.27 14.01 -19.99
N LYS A 30 15.47 15.20 -20.59
CA LYS A 30 16.45 15.43 -21.64
C LYS A 30 17.81 15.83 -21.10
N THR A 31 17.83 16.67 -20.07
CA THR A 31 19.07 17.23 -19.51
C THR A 31 19.51 16.56 -18.22
N GLY A 32 18.57 15.98 -17.46
CA GLY A 32 18.80 15.46 -16.12
C GLY A 32 18.81 16.55 -15.04
N ASP A 33 18.54 17.81 -15.41
CA ASP A 33 18.50 18.90 -14.44
C ASP A 33 17.31 18.75 -13.48
N PRO A 34 17.47 19.11 -12.19
CA PRO A 34 16.37 19.09 -11.25
C PRO A 34 15.34 20.18 -11.59
N VAL A 35 14.05 19.79 -11.66
CA VAL A 35 12.93 20.71 -11.80
C VAL A 35 12.44 21.15 -10.42
N TRP A 36 12.17 20.18 -9.55
CA TRP A 36 11.85 20.40 -8.15
C TRP A 36 12.18 19.17 -7.29
N THR A 37 12.21 19.38 -5.98
CA THR A 37 12.33 18.32 -4.97
C THR A 37 11.33 18.61 -3.86
N TYR A 38 10.59 17.58 -3.44
CA TYR A 38 9.68 17.63 -2.30
C TYR A 38 10.13 16.65 -1.21
N ASP A 39 10.48 17.16 -0.02
CA ASP A 39 10.73 16.34 1.16
C ASP A 39 9.46 16.36 2.03
N PRO A 40 8.78 15.21 2.22
CA PRO A 40 7.59 15.14 3.07
C PRO A 40 7.89 15.27 4.56
N GLU A 41 9.17 15.40 4.94
CA GLU A 41 9.62 15.43 6.33
C GLU A 41 9.06 14.26 7.16
N SER A 42 9.09 13.04 6.56
CA SER A 42 8.56 11.83 7.19
C SER A 42 9.09 11.64 8.60
N ASP A 43 8.23 11.24 9.54
CA ASP A 43 8.62 10.98 10.92
C ASP A 43 9.69 9.90 11.02
N ARG A 44 10.92 10.32 11.24
CA ARG A 44 12.11 9.46 11.30
C ARG A 44 12.11 8.51 12.50
N THR A 45 11.32 8.79 13.53
CA THR A 45 11.19 7.90 14.70
C THR A 45 10.49 6.59 14.34
N ARG A 46 9.68 6.59 13.27
CA ARG A 46 8.98 5.41 12.75
C ARG A 46 9.86 4.48 11.91
N ALA A 47 11.09 4.86 11.57
CA ALA A 47 12.02 3.99 10.81
C ALA A 47 12.22 2.61 11.44
N ARG A 48 12.15 2.51 12.76
CA ARG A 48 12.24 1.25 13.51
C ARG A 48 11.07 0.28 13.27
N LEU A 49 9.98 0.77 12.67
CA LEU A 49 8.76 0.02 12.36
C LEU A 49 8.70 -0.41 10.87
N ILE A 50 9.81 -0.22 10.15
CA ILE A 50 9.94 -0.58 8.73
C ILE A 50 11.02 -1.65 8.63
N CYS A 51 10.66 -2.82 8.11
CA CYS A 51 11.55 -3.99 8.08
C CYS A 51 12.84 -3.78 7.26
N CYS A 52 12.74 -3.05 6.14
CA CYS A 52 13.63 -3.19 5.00
C CYS A 52 14.26 -1.85 4.61
N ASP A 53 14.66 -1.04 5.59
CA ASP A 53 15.10 0.34 5.44
C ASP A 53 13.95 1.30 5.05
N VAL A 54 14.25 2.59 4.95
CA VAL A 54 13.29 3.66 4.66
C VAL A 54 13.07 3.80 3.15
N VAL A 55 12.77 2.67 2.51
CA VAL A 55 12.58 2.56 1.07
C VAL A 55 11.25 3.15 0.63
N ASN A 56 11.21 3.60 -0.63
CA ASN A 56 9.99 3.99 -1.33
C ASN A 56 10.11 3.49 -2.77
N ARG A 57 9.04 2.87 -3.31
CA ARG A 57 9.06 2.20 -4.62
C ARG A 57 8.55 3.06 -5.77
N GLY A 58 8.22 4.32 -5.51
CA GLY A 58 7.90 5.28 -6.56
C GLY A 58 6.61 6.03 -6.34
N VAL A 59 6.19 6.69 -7.40
CA VAL A 59 5.01 7.56 -7.45
C VAL A 59 4.00 7.05 -8.46
N ALA A 60 2.76 7.55 -8.37
CA ALA A 60 1.82 7.54 -9.48
C ALA A 60 1.67 8.95 -10.04
N PHE A 61 1.25 9.05 -11.30
CA PHE A 61 0.90 10.31 -11.95
C PHE A 61 -0.53 10.21 -12.49
N TYR A 62 -1.32 11.23 -12.24
CA TYR A 62 -2.66 11.33 -12.81
C TYR A 62 -3.07 12.79 -12.94
N GLU A 63 -3.56 13.15 -14.12
CA GLU A 63 -3.82 14.56 -14.49
C GLU A 63 -2.57 15.41 -14.23
N ASP A 64 -2.66 16.46 -13.46
CA ASP A 64 -1.53 17.35 -13.16
C ASP A 64 -0.92 17.09 -11.77
N ARG A 65 -1.02 15.86 -11.26
CA ARG A 65 -0.57 15.52 -9.89
C ARG A 65 0.31 14.29 -9.84
N VAL A 66 1.27 14.34 -8.92
CA VAL A 66 2.13 13.23 -8.51
C VAL A 66 1.67 12.74 -7.14
N TYR A 67 1.46 11.44 -6.98
CA TYR A 67 1.01 10.83 -5.73
C TYR A 67 2.11 9.98 -5.12
N VAL A 68 2.35 10.14 -3.83
CA VAL A 68 3.36 9.38 -3.09
C VAL A 68 2.80 8.90 -1.75
N GLY A 69 3.08 7.64 -1.40
CA GLY A 69 2.90 7.13 -0.04
C GLY A 69 4.16 7.36 0.77
N THR A 70 4.03 7.76 2.03
CA THR A 70 5.18 8.03 2.89
C THR A 70 5.39 6.93 3.92
N THR A 71 6.63 6.79 4.39
CA THR A 71 7.01 5.78 5.38
C THR A 71 6.29 5.94 6.72
N ASP A 72 5.78 7.13 7.02
CA ASP A 72 4.98 7.41 8.21
C ASP A 72 3.46 7.32 7.96
N GLY A 73 3.06 6.81 6.77
CA GLY A 73 1.70 6.40 6.47
C GLY A 73 0.79 7.46 5.89
N ARG A 74 1.34 8.56 5.38
CA ARG A 74 0.56 9.56 4.65
C ARG A 74 0.52 9.24 3.16
N LEU A 75 -0.58 9.51 2.51
CA LEU A 75 -0.72 9.61 1.06
C LEU A 75 -0.80 11.10 0.70
N ILE A 76 0.05 11.55 -0.20
CA ILE A 76 0.21 12.97 -0.54
C ILE A 76 0.04 13.14 -2.04
N ALA A 77 -0.78 14.10 -2.46
CA ALA A 77 -0.84 14.59 -3.83
C ALA A 77 -0.03 15.88 -3.94
N ILE A 78 0.81 15.95 -4.96
CA ILE A 78 1.76 17.04 -5.22
C ILE A 78 1.42 17.60 -6.59
N ASP A 79 1.33 18.90 -6.73
CA ASP A 79 1.22 19.56 -8.03
C ASP A 79 2.48 19.25 -8.88
N ALA A 80 2.27 18.66 -10.04
CA ALA A 80 3.37 18.14 -10.86
C ALA A 80 4.26 19.22 -11.44
N ALA A 81 3.76 20.43 -11.65
CA ALA A 81 4.52 21.53 -12.21
C ALA A 81 5.40 22.23 -11.15
N THR A 82 4.91 22.34 -9.91
CA THR A 82 5.51 23.16 -8.87
C THR A 82 6.18 22.38 -7.74
N GLY A 83 5.81 21.11 -7.53
CA GLY A 83 6.25 20.31 -6.40
C GLY A 83 5.58 20.69 -5.06
N VAL A 84 4.51 21.49 -5.11
CA VAL A 84 3.77 21.92 -3.91
C VAL A 84 2.70 20.89 -3.57
N PRO A 85 2.57 20.45 -2.30
CA PRO A 85 1.50 19.53 -1.90
C PRO A 85 0.12 20.19 -2.05
N VAL A 86 -0.83 19.42 -2.63
CA VAL A 86 -2.22 19.84 -2.85
C VAL A 86 -3.11 19.34 -1.72
N TRP A 87 -2.94 18.07 -1.33
CA TRP A 87 -3.61 17.47 -0.19
C TRP A 87 -2.76 16.37 0.43
N GLU A 88 -3.06 16.04 1.66
CA GLU A 88 -2.43 14.98 2.43
C GLU A 88 -3.49 14.23 3.24
N THR A 89 -3.43 12.91 3.24
CA THR A 89 -4.33 12.04 4.00
C THR A 89 -3.54 11.00 4.79
N LEU A 90 -3.78 10.90 6.09
CA LEU A 90 -3.24 9.81 6.91
C LEU A 90 -4.00 8.52 6.60
N THR A 91 -3.28 7.49 6.16
CA THR A 91 -3.86 6.22 5.71
C THR A 91 -3.78 5.09 6.74
N ILE A 92 -2.96 5.26 7.76
CA ILE A 92 -2.65 4.25 8.78
C ILE A 92 -3.18 4.63 10.16
N ASP A 93 -3.25 3.64 11.04
CA ASP A 93 -3.38 3.82 12.48
C ASP A 93 -1.97 4.06 13.08
N LEU A 94 -1.74 5.24 13.66
CA LEU A 94 -0.44 5.62 14.21
C LEU A 94 -0.05 4.81 15.46
N ASP A 95 -1.01 4.20 16.16
CA ASP A 95 -0.76 3.37 17.33
C ASP A 95 -0.24 1.97 16.95
N LYS A 96 -0.27 1.65 15.64
CA LYS A 96 0.21 0.40 15.07
C LYS A 96 1.53 0.57 14.30
N PRO A 97 2.35 -0.48 14.20
CA PRO A 97 3.60 -0.45 13.44
C PRO A 97 3.34 -0.59 11.92
N LEU A 98 2.50 0.28 11.40
CA LEU A 98 2.16 0.37 9.99
C LEU A 98 3.08 1.36 9.28
N ALA A 99 3.34 1.12 7.99
CA ALA A 99 4.09 1.99 7.11
C ALA A 99 3.57 1.88 5.67
N ILE A 100 4.01 2.76 4.80
CA ILE A 100 3.86 2.62 3.34
C ILE A 100 5.26 2.60 2.72
N THR A 101 5.51 1.61 1.88
CA THR A 101 6.76 1.46 1.11
C THR A 101 6.52 1.23 -0.37
N GLY A 102 5.27 0.93 -0.75
CA GLY A 102 4.84 0.69 -2.13
C GLY A 102 4.59 1.97 -2.91
N ALA A 103 4.59 1.85 -4.23
CA ALA A 103 4.12 2.90 -5.12
C ALA A 103 2.60 2.83 -5.25
N PRO A 104 1.88 3.97 -5.18
CA PRO A 104 0.45 3.99 -5.45
C PRO A 104 0.14 3.66 -6.92
N ARG A 105 -1.11 3.27 -7.20
CA ARG A 105 -1.63 3.07 -8.56
C ARG A 105 -2.90 3.88 -8.76
N ILE A 106 -3.05 4.42 -9.98
CA ILE A 106 -4.27 5.10 -10.36
C ILE A 106 -5.25 4.10 -10.97
N VAL A 107 -6.47 4.16 -10.49
CA VAL A 107 -7.56 3.25 -10.86
C VAL A 107 -8.86 4.04 -10.93
N ASN A 108 -9.36 4.34 -12.12
CA ASN A 108 -10.64 5.05 -12.34
C ASN A 108 -10.77 6.36 -11.52
N GLY A 109 -9.71 7.19 -11.46
CA GLY A 109 -9.71 8.41 -10.65
C GLY A 109 -9.52 8.19 -9.13
N LEU A 110 -9.23 6.96 -8.73
CA LEU A 110 -8.83 6.62 -7.37
C LEU A 110 -7.32 6.36 -7.30
N VAL A 111 -6.73 6.67 -6.16
CA VAL A 111 -5.34 6.36 -5.80
C VAL A 111 -5.34 5.15 -4.88
N VAL A 112 -4.91 3.99 -5.40
CA VAL A 112 -4.89 2.73 -4.65
C VAL A 112 -3.53 2.53 -4.01
N ILE A 113 -3.53 2.22 -2.72
CA ILE A 113 -2.32 1.98 -1.93
C ILE A 113 -2.59 0.95 -0.83
N GLY A 114 -1.60 0.13 -0.52
CA GLY A 114 -1.66 -0.82 0.59
C GLY A 114 -0.75 -0.43 1.75
N ASN A 115 -0.64 -1.31 2.73
CA ASN A 115 0.23 -1.14 3.89
C ASN A 115 1.38 -2.14 3.92
N ALA A 116 2.47 -1.74 4.56
CA ALA A 116 3.57 -2.58 5.03
C ALA A 116 3.47 -2.78 6.55
N GLY A 117 4.34 -3.61 7.13
CA GLY A 117 4.43 -3.84 8.56
C GLY A 117 4.08 -5.25 9.04
N ALA A 118 3.94 -6.24 8.12
CA ALA A 118 3.59 -7.62 8.49
C ALA A 118 4.49 -8.22 9.56
N GLU A 119 5.78 -7.91 9.54
CA GLU A 119 6.78 -8.42 10.49
C GLU A 119 6.61 -7.87 11.91
N TYR A 120 5.74 -6.91 12.11
CA TYR A 120 5.51 -6.20 13.38
C TYR A 120 4.11 -6.41 13.96
N GLY A 121 3.35 -7.36 13.42
CA GLY A 121 2.05 -7.70 13.97
C GLY A 121 0.94 -6.78 13.51
N VAL A 122 0.77 -6.59 12.20
CA VAL A 122 -0.31 -5.79 11.64
C VAL A 122 -1.22 -6.60 10.72
N ARG A 123 -2.43 -6.13 10.56
CA ARG A 123 -3.41 -6.65 9.61
C ARG A 123 -3.24 -5.97 8.26
N GLY A 124 -3.10 -6.77 7.19
CA GLY A 124 -2.99 -6.28 5.83
C GLY A 124 -4.29 -5.69 5.29
N TYR A 125 -4.15 -4.65 4.48
CA TYR A 125 -5.25 -4.04 3.73
C TYR A 125 -4.73 -3.34 2.48
N VAL A 126 -5.66 -3.05 1.58
CA VAL A 126 -5.51 -2.13 0.46
C VAL A 126 -6.66 -1.11 0.52
N SER A 127 -6.37 0.13 0.16
CA SER A 127 -7.35 1.22 0.18
C SER A 127 -7.29 2.03 -1.09
N ALA A 128 -8.40 2.60 -1.49
CA ALA A 128 -8.51 3.55 -2.58
C ALA A 128 -8.99 4.91 -2.06
N TYR A 129 -8.35 5.95 -2.52
CA TYR A 129 -8.64 7.33 -2.15
C TYR A 129 -8.98 8.12 -3.40
N ASP A 130 -9.95 9.01 -3.31
CA ASP A 130 -10.29 9.92 -4.39
C ASP A 130 -9.08 10.77 -4.79
N ALA A 131 -8.70 10.79 -6.06
CA ALA A 131 -7.49 11.45 -6.53
C ALA A 131 -7.57 12.98 -6.41
N GLU A 132 -8.76 13.57 -6.45
CA GLU A 132 -8.94 15.00 -6.35
C GLU A 132 -8.87 15.49 -4.90
N THR A 133 -9.50 14.77 -3.97
CA THR A 133 -9.74 15.23 -2.61
C THR A 133 -8.92 14.51 -1.53
N GLY A 134 -8.37 13.33 -1.83
CA GLY A 134 -7.73 12.46 -0.84
C GLY A 134 -8.72 11.75 0.09
N GLY A 135 -10.02 11.84 -0.17
CA GLY A 135 -11.05 11.16 0.60
C GLY A 135 -11.01 9.64 0.41
N LEU A 136 -11.21 8.88 1.50
CA LEU A 136 -11.28 7.42 1.43
C LEU A 136 -12.53 6.99 0.65
N GLY A 137 -12.34 6.26 -0.46
CA GLY A 137 -13.39 5.63 -1.22
C GLY A 137 -13.76 4.26 -0.64
N TRP A 138 -12.77 3.35 -0.58
CA TRP A 138 -12.95 2.03 0.00
C TRP A 138 -11.66 1.50 0.66
N ARG A 139 -11.83 0.54 1.57
CA ARG A 139 -10.74 -0.23 2.16
C ARG A 139 -11.14 -1.69 2.28
N THR A 140 -10.25 -2.58 1.83
CA THR A 140 -10.43 -4.03 1.90
C THR A 140 -9.30 -4.65 2.70
N HIS A 141 -9.64 -5.37 3.77
CA HIS A 141 -8.67 -6.17 4.50
C HIS A 141 -8.36 -7.46 3.74
N THR A 142 -7.11 -7.86 3.76
CA THR A 142 -6.61 -9.03 3.02
C THR A 142 -6.60 -10.32 3.84
N VAL A 143 -6.71 -10.19 5.16
CA VAL A 143 -6.80 -11.32 6.10
C VAL A 143 -7.88 -11.02 7.14
N PRO A 144 -8.49 -12.07 7.76
CA PRO A 144 -9.55 -11.85 8.73
C PRO A 144 -9.03 -11.23 10.04
N GLY A 145 -9.84 -10.39 10.66
CA GLY A 145 -9.64 -9.87 11.99
C GLY A 145 -10.09 -10.87 13.07
N ASN A 146 -10.30 -10.35 14.30
CA ASN A 146 -10.87 -11.14 15.39
C ASN A 146 -12.34 -11.50 15.08
N PRO A 147 -12.70 -12.79 15.00
CA PRO A 147 -14.08 -13.18 14.71
C PRO A 147 -15.12 -12.68 15.73
N ALA A 148 -14.69 -12.42 16.98
CA ALA A 148 -15.58 -11.91 18.01
C ALA A 148 -16.03 -10.45 17.78
N ASP A 149 -15.26 -9.68 17.00
CA ASP A 149 -15.58 -8.28 16.66
C ASP A 149 -16.49 -8.18 15.42
N GLY A 150 -16.81 -9.32 14.80
CA GLY A 150 -17.50 -9.42 13.52
C GLY A 150 -16.52 -9.42 12.34
N LEU A 151 -16.94 -10.01 11.24
CA LEU A 151 -16.17 -10.10 10.01
C LEU A 151 -16.88 -9.28 8.92
N GLU A 152 -16.12 -8.51 8.15
CA GLU A 152 -16.65 -7.42 7.33
C GLU A 152 -17.55 -7.88 6.17
N ASN A 153 -17.26 -9.07 5.62
CA ASN A 153 -17.97 -9.60 4.45
C ASN A 153 -17.78 -11.11 4.31
N ASP A 154 -18.54 -11.73 3.39
CA ASP A 154 -18.52 -13.18 3.14
C ASP A 154 -17.13 -13.71 2.72
N ALA A 155 -16.34 -12.92 1.99
CA ALA A 155 -14.99 -13.34 1.58
C ALA A 155 -14.07 -13.46 2.79
N ILE A 156 -14.13 -12.51 3.71
CA ILE A 156 -13.38 -12.53 4.96
C ILE A 156 -13.91 -13.61 5.92
N GLN A 157 -15.22 -13.88 5.92
CA GLN A 157 -15.79 -15.00 6.69
C GLN A 157 -15.24 -16.35 6.21
N ARG A 158 -15.25 -16.60 4.88
CA ARG A 158 -14.63 -17.81 4.30
C ARG A 158 -13.13 -17.89 4.59
N ALA A 159 -12.42 -16.77 4.53
CA ALA A 159 -11.01 -16.73 4.88
C ALA A 159 -10.78 -17.15 6.34
N ALA A 160 -11.58 -16.68 7.28
CA ALA A 160 -11.45 -17.00 8.70
C ALA A 160 -11.53 -18.50 9.00
N GLU A 161 -12.29 -19.27 8.21
CA GLU A 161 -12.40 -20.74 8.31
C GLU A 161 -11.06 -21.45 8.01
N THR A 162 -10.14 -20.77 7.36
CA THR A 162 -8.80 -21.28 7.00
C THR A 162 -7.69 -20.90 7.99
N TRP A 163 -8.07 -20.23 9.07
CA TRP A 163 -7.15 -19.81 10.13
C TRP A 163 -7.41 -20.59 11.42
N ASN A 164 -6.36 -20.80 12.21
CA ASN A 164 -6.43 -21.44 13.50
C ASN A 164 -5.72 -20.60 14.58
N GLY A 165 -6.09 -20.84 15.86
CA GLY A 165 -5.53 -20.06 16.96
C GLY A 165 -6.05 -18.63 17.00
N GLU A 166 -5.28 -17.74 17.59
CA GLU A 166 -5.62 -16.33 17.82
C GLU A 166 -4.73 -15.40 16.97
N TRP A 167 -4.66 -15.65 15.66
CA TRP A 167 -3.81 -14.91 14.71
C TRP A 167 -4.00 -13.40 14.75
N TRP A 168 -5.20 -12.94 15.10
CA TRP A 168 -5.53 -11.52 15.18
C TRP A 168 -4.76 -10.77 16.25
N LEU A 169 -4.23 -11.46 17.30
CA LEU A 169 -3.38 -10.85 18.32
C LEU A 169 -2.06 -10.35 17.73
N ALA A 170 -1.59 -10.98 16.65
CA ALA A 170 -0.44 -10.56 15.88
C ALA A 170 -0.84 -9.95 14.52
N GLY A 171 -2.10 -9.57 14.34
CA GLY A 171 -2.62 -8.91 13.15
C GLY A 171 -2.91 -9.80 11.96
N GLY A 172 -2.29 -10.97 11.84
CA GLY A 172 -2.48 -11.92 10.73
C GLY A 172 -1.63 -11.66 9.47
N GLY A 173 -1.02 -10.50 9.30
CA GLY A 173 -0.16 -10.18 8.16
C GLY A 173 -0.93 -9.93 6.87
N GLY A 174 -0.45 -10.52 5.74
CA GLY A 174 -1.07 -10.38 4.42
C GLY A 174 -1.02 -8.97 3.85
N THR A 175 -0.01 -8.17 4.20
CA THR A 175 0.11 -6.77 3.79
C THR A 175 0.30 -6.62 2.28
N VAL A 176 -0.26 -5.57 1.70
CA VAL A 176 -0.07 -5.17 0.29
C VAL A 176 1.00 -4.09 0.25
N TRP A 177 2.25 -4.52 0.43
CA TRP A 177 3.41 -3.61 0.51
C TRP A 177 3.97 -3.21 -0.85
N ASP A 178 3.60 -3.91 -1.92
CA ASP A 178 3.93 -3.60 -3.32
C ASP A 178 3.05 -4.44 -4.26
N ALA A 179 3.25 -4.23 -5.61
CA ALA A 179 2.63 -4.98 -6.69
C ALA A 179 1.10 -4.82 -6.76
N ILE A 180 0.67 -3.62 -7.16
CA ILE A 180 -0.73 -3.32 -7.51
C ILE A 180 -0.83 -3.15 -9.02
N VAL A 181 -1.74 -3.88 -9.66
CA VAL A 181 -1.98 -3.82 -11.11
C VAL A 181 -3.47 -3.60 -11.37
N PHE A 182 -3.80 -2.70 -12.29
CA PHE A 182 -5.17 -2.44 -12.73
C PHE A 182 -5.41 -3.01 -14.13
N ASP A 183 -6.50 -3.73 -14.29
CA ASP A 183 -7.03 -4.20 -15.56
C ASP A 183 -8.30 -3.41 -15.90
N PRO A 184 -8.23 -2.46 -16.83
CA PRO A 184 -9.38 -1.63 -17.18
C PRO A 184 -10.45 -2.38 -17.97
N GLU A 185 -10.12 -3.48 -18.67
CA GLU A 185 -11.10 -4.25 -19.44
C GLU A 185 -12.00 -5.08 -18.52
N LEU A 186 -11.42 -5.64 -17.46
CA LEU A 186 -12.16 -6.42 -16.47
C LEU A 186 -12.64 -5.58 -15.28
N ASN A 187 -12.21 -4.33 -15.17
CA ASN A 187 -12.42 -3.43 -14.04
C ASN A 187 -11.99 -4.07 -12.71
N LEU A 188 -10.82 -4.72 -12.72
CA LEU A 188 -10.24 -5.41 -11.57
C LEU A 188 -8.89 -4.83 -11.18
N VAL A 189 -8.65 -4.78 -9.88
CA VAL A 189 -7.34 -4.50 -9.29
C VAL A 189 -6.77 -5.81 -8.76
N TYR A 190 -5.56 -6.16 -9.19
CA TYR A 190 -4.81 -7.29 -8.67
C TYR A 190 -3.77 -6.81 -7.68
N VAL A 191 -3.75 -7.41 -6.49
CA VAL A 191 -2.79 -7.10 -5.45
C VAL A 191 -2.08 -8.36 -4.97
N GLY A 192 -0.76 -8.27 -4.78
CA GLY A 192 0.01 -9.30 -4.10
C GLY A 192 -0.09 -9.12 -2.59
N THR A 193 -0.44 -10.16 -1.87
CA THR A 193 -0.47 -10.17 -0.41
C THR A 193 0.77 -10.84 0.16
N GLY A 194 1.36 -10.24 1.18
CA GLY A 194 2.54 -10.75 1.85
C GLY A 194 2.26 -11.98 2.72
N ASN A 195 3.28 -12.39 3.48
CA ASN A 195 3.22 -13.52 4.39
C ASN A 195 2.17 -13.32 5.50
N ALA A 196 1.72 -14.44 6.03
CA ALA A 196 0.90 -14.45 7.24
C ALA A 196 1.76 -14.13 8.48
N ASP A 197 1.15 -13.52 9.51
CA ASP A 197 1.77 -13.21 10.78
C ASP A 197 0.98 -13.82 11.97
N PRO A 198 1.63 -14.36 13.03
CA PRO A 198 3.08 -14.53 13.19
C PRO A 198 3.71 -15.33 12.04
N TRP A 199 4.89 -14.91 11.59
CA TRP A 199 5.55 -15.56 10.45
C TRP A 199 5.77 -17.07 10.63
N TYR A 200 6.10 -17.49 11.86
CA TYR A 200 6.27 -18.90 12.17
C TYR A 200 4.91 -19.62 12.29
N ARG A 201 4.66 -20.56 11.39
CA ARG A 201 3.36 -21.24 11.21
C ARG A 201 2.81 -21.90 12.48
N ASP A 202 3.67 -22.51 13.31
CA ASP A 202 3.24 -23.20 14.53
C ASP A 202 2.61 -22.25 15.55
N LEU A 203 2.97 -20.96 15.52
CA LEU A 203 2.38 -19.92 16.38
C LEU A 203 1.00 -19.46 15.91
N ARG A 204 0.67 -19.66 14.63
CA ARG A 204 -0.66 -19.35 14.08
C ARG A 204 -1.67 -20.49 14.25
N GLY A 205 -1.27 -21.59 14.89
CA GLY A 205 -2.01 -22.85 14.87
C GLY A 205 -1.67 -23.70 13.64
N ARG A 206 -1.68 -25.01 13.82
CA ARG A 206 -1.38 -25.94 12.74
C ARG A 206 -2.60 -26.19 11.87
N GLY A 207 -2.39 -26.07 10.56
CA GLY A 207 -3.42 -26.34 9.55
C GLY A 207 -4.05 -25.08 8.97
N GLY A 208 -4.82 -25.28 7.90
CA GLY A 208 -5.46 -24.23 7.13
C GLY A 208 -4.52 -23.45 6.20
N ASP A 209 -5.11 -22.82 5.23
CA ASP A 209 -4.39 -22.12 4.14
C ASP A 209 -4.04 -20.67 4.51
N ASN A 210 -4.63 -20.13 5.58
CA ASN A 210 -4.45 -18.76 6.04
C ASN A 210 -4.79 -17.70 4.95
N LEU A 211 -5.97 -17.85 4.34
CA LEU A 211 -6.43 -16.94 3.30
C LEU A 211 -6.62 -15.50 3.83
N TYR A 212 -6.22 -14.47 3.09
CA TYR A 212 -5.59 -14.51 1.76
C TYR A 212 -4.11 -14.09 1.83
N ALA A 213 -3.34 -14.63 2.75
CA ALA A 213 -1.89 -14.41 2.78
C ALA A 213 -1.21 -15.13 1.59
N CYS A 214 -0.06 -14.65 1.14
CA CYS A 214 0.74 -15.21 0.03
C CYS A 214 -0.11 -15.46 -1.24
N SER A 215 -0.94 -14.49 -1.61
CA SER A 215 -1.92 -14.65 -2.70
C SER A 215 -1.83 -13.51 -3.70
N ILE A 216 -2.28 -13.80 -4.92
CA ILE A 216 -2.79 -12.78 -5.83
C ILE A 216 -4.28 -12.64 -5.51
N LEU A 217 -4.69 -11.45 -5.10
CA LEU A 217 -6.07 -11.14 -4.76
C LEU A 217 -6.62 -10.17 -5.81
N ALA A 218 -7.75 -10.53 -6.44
CA ALA A 218 -8.45 -9.68 -7.39
C ALA A 218 -9.65 -9.03 -6.70
N LEU A 219 -9.76 -7.73 -6.85
CA LEU A 219 -10.80 -6.90 -6.27
C LEU A 219 -11.50 -6.08 -7.37
N HIS A 220 -12.80 -5.85 -7.23
CA HIS A 220 -13.52 -4.90 -8.08
C HIS A 220 -12.97 -3.49 -7.86
N ALA A 221 -12.56 -2.83 -8.94
CA ALA A 221 -11.81 -1.58 -8.88
C ALA A 221 -12.56 -0.43 -8.18
N ASP A 222 -13.88 -0.35 -8.38
CA ASP A 222 -14.70 0.75 -7.87
C ASP A 222 -15.13 0.58 -6.40
N THR A 223 -15.18 -0.67 -5.91
CA THR A 223 -15.74 -0.98 -4.58
C THR A 223 -14.76 -1.64 -3.62
N GLY A 224 -13.65 -2.20 -4.14
CA GLY A 224 -12.73 -3.02 -3.36
C GLY A 224 -13.29 -4.39 -2.97
N GLU A 225 -14.47 -4.78 -3.48
CA GLU A 225 -15.07 -6.08 -3.20
C GLU A 225 -14.26 -7.21 -3.82
N TYR A 226 -14.19 -8.34 -3.10
CA TYR A 226 -13.49 -9.54 -3.54
C TYR A 226 -14.13 -10.12 -4.83
N ALA A 227 -13.28 -10.42 -5.82
CA ALA A 227 -13.66 -11.12 -7.04
C ALA A 227 -13.15 -12.57 -7.01
N TRP A 228 -11.84 -12.77 -6.90
CA TRP A 228 -11.20 -14.08 -6.80
C TRP A 228 -9.79 -13.98 -6.20
N HIS A 229 -9.17 -15.12 -5.92
CA HIS A 229 -7.77 -15.18 -5.51
C HIS A 229 -7.07 -16.42 -6.11
N PHE A 230 -5.75 -16.34 -6.13
CA PHE A 230 -4.86 -17.47 -6.36
C PHE A 230 -3.77 -17.44 -5.29
N GLN A 231 -3.72 -18.48 -4.46
CA GLN A 231 -2.71 -18.60 -3.41
C GLN A 231 -1.49 -19.37 -3.92
N LEU A 232 -0.29 -18.92 -3.55
CA LEU A 232 1.01 -19.48 -3.94
C LEU A 232 1.50 -20.54 -2.93
#